data_8a906e5424501f88a45cea660c3dcabc
#
_entry.id   8a906e5424501f88a45cea660c3dcabc
#
_cell.length_a   1.000
_cell.length_b   1.000
_cell.length_c   1.000
_cell.angle_alpha   90.00
_cell.angle_beta   90.00
_cell.angle_gamma   90.00
#
_symmetry.space_group_name_H-M   'P 1'
#
loop_
_entity.id
_entity.type
_entity.pdbx_description
1 polymer ?
#
loop_
_entity_poly.entity_id
_entity_poly.type
_entity_poly.pdbx_seq_one_letter_code
_entity_poly.pdbx_strand_id
1 'polypeptide(L)'
;MDADKRAAGERMAIHPGVALAAALALAGCAAPVLQPCVPTRDTVAWIANYGWHTEIILAASALTGPLAQFRSPGATAVSFGFGKLDFMTVSSLGVGDFVRGTIPGPATVRAVTLRVAPPLSTGSPMARLPLTDSSLATLQRFLSDAIARGPDGEPIIAAVPPNADTRFYAATRGYSVVYTCNSWVADGLERTGEPMDFGIVFSGGVMASLARVSGVCAAN
;
A
#
# COMPACT_ATOMS: atom_id res chain seq x y z
N MET A 1 -54.45 39.27 -27.56
CA MET A 1 -53.73 38.75 -28.72
C MET A 1 -52.46 38.13 -28.19
N ASP A 2 -52.65 37.00 -27.78
CA ASP A 2 -52.08 35.66 -27.91
C ASP A 2 -50.64 35.62 -28.39
N ALA A 3 -49.78 35.10 -27.55
CA ALA A 3 -48.68 34.24 -27.94
C ALA A 3 -48.15 33.46 -26.71
N ASP A 4 -48.97 32.51 -26.29
CA ASP A 4 -48.51 31.36 -25.49
C ASP A 4 -47.77 30.40 -26.44
N LYS A 5 -46.45 30.23 -26.26
CA LYS A 5 -45.64 29.18 -26.92
C LYS A 5 -44.87 28.37 -25.87
N ARG A 6 -45.54 27.34 -25.42
CA ARG A 6 -45.11 26.06 -24.96
C ARG A 6 -43.62 25.75 -25.22
N ALA A 7 -42.82 25.75 -24.18
CA ALA A 7 -41.58 24.99 -24.15
C ALA A 7 -41.94 23.54 -23.85
N ALA A 8 -42.02 22.71 -24.88
CA ALA A 8 -42.10 21.27 -24.76
C ALA A 8 -40.70 20.75 -24.35
N GLY A 9 -40.54 20.40 -23.06
CA GLY A 9 -39.39 19.66 -22.60
C GLY A 9 -39.41 18.24 -23.19
N GLU A 10 -38.54 17.96 -24.14
CA GLU A 10 -38.27 16.60 -24.59
C GLU A 10 -37.71 15.80 -23.41
N ARG A 11 -38.57 15.00 -22.79
CA ARG A 11 -38.15 13.96 -21.88
C ARG A 11 -37.47 12.88 -22.73
N MET A 12 -36.16 12.85 -22.70
CA MET A 12 -35.36 11.80 -23.31
C MET A 12 -35.71 10.46 -22.60
N ALA A 13 -36.58 9.69 -23.23
CA ALA A 13 -36.98 8.37 -22.75
C ALA A 13 -35.79 7.44 -22.92
N ILE A 14 -35.13 7.12 -21.82
CA ILE A 14 -34.08 6.10 -21.80
C ILE A 14 -34.77 4.76 -22.06
N HIS A 15 -34.40 4.09 -23.16
CA HIS A 15 -34.91 2.77 -23.49
C HIS A 15 -34.63 1.78 -22.34
N PRO A 16 -35.62 1.00 -21.87
CA PRO A 16 -35.45 0.09 -20.75
C PRO A 16 -34.32 -0.92 -20.96
N GLY A 17 -33.99 -1.27 -22.20
CA GLY A 17 -32.85 -2.12 -22.52
C GLY A 17 -31.51 -1.46 -22.29
N VAL A 18 -31.35 -0.14 -22.43
CA VAL A 18 -30.11 0.59 -22.15
C VAL A 18 -29.92 0.73 -20.66
N ALA A 19 -30.98 0.96 -19.88
CA ALA A 19 -30.93 1.02 -18.43
C ALA A 19 -30.55 -0.35 -17.81
N LEU A 20 -31.07 -1.45 -18.36
CA LEU A 20 -30.76 -2.80 -17.91
C LEU A 20 -29.30 -3.18 -18.25
N ALA A 21 -28.81 -2.82 -19.45
CA ALA A 21 -27.41 -3.07 -19.84
C ALA A 21 -26.44 -2.26 -18.99
N ALA A 22 -26.75 -1.01 -18.65
CA ALA A 22 -25.95 -0.18 -17.75
C ALA A 22 -25.95 -0.72 -16.32
N ALA A 23 -27.09 -1.22 -15.81
CA ALA A 23 -27.19 -1.83 -14.49
C ALA A 23 -26.40 -3.15 -14.40
N LEU A 24 -26.41 -3.97 -15.46
CA LEU A 24 -25.62 -5.20 -15.53
C LEU A 24 -24.12 -4.93 -15.65
N ALA A 25 -23.70 -3.87 -16.36
CA ALA A 25 -22.30 -3.46 -16.42
C ALA A 25 -21.79 -2.93 -15.09
N LEU A 26 -22.63 -2.25 -14.30
CA LEU A 26 -22.28 -1.78 -12.94
C LEU A 26 -22.25 -2.92 -11.90
N ALA A 27 -23.08 -3.92 -12.05
CA ALA A 27 -23.10 -5.09 -11.14
C ALA A 27 -21.88 -6.02 -11.33
N GLY A 28 -21.22 -5.99 -12.50
CA GLY A 28 -20.04 -6.81 -12.79
C GLY A 28 -18.71 -6.25 -12.28
N CYS A 29 -18.67 -5.04 -11.72
CA CYS A 29 -17.44 -4.33 -11.33
C CYS A 29 -17.30 -4.12 -9.81
N ALA A 30 -17.97 -4.89 -8.96
CA ALA A 30 -17.68 -4.86 -7.53
C ALA A 30 -16.27 -5.41 -7.32
N ALA A 31 -15.31 -4.54 -6.98
CA ALA A 31 -13.97 -4.98 -6.62
C ALA A 31 -14.06 -5.99 -5.46
N PRO A 32 -13.29 -7.09 -5.49
CA PRO A 32 -13.28 -8.06 -4.41
C PRO A 32 -12.88 -7.36 -3.11
N VAL A 33 -13.60 -7.67 -2.03
CA VAL A 33 -13.39 -7.07 -0.70
C VAL A 33 -12.85 -8.14 0.23
N LEU A 34 -11.81 -7.79 0.97
CA LEU A 34 -11.26 -8.65 2.03
C LEU A 34 -12.33 -9.03 3.04
N GLN A 35 -12.40 -10.30 3.38
CA GLN A 35 -13.32 -10.83 4.38
C GLN A 35 -12.59 -11.10 5.69
N PRO A 36 -13.23 -10.93 6.85
CA PRO A 36 -12.70 -11.41 8.11
C PRO A 36 -12.52 -12.93 8.08
N CYS A 37 -11.36 -13.42 8.48
CA CYS A 37 -11.10 -14.84 8.65
C CYS A 37 -9.94 -15.05 9.64
N VAL A 38 -9.66 -16.29 9.99
CA VAL A 38 -8.46 -16.65 10.76
C VAL A 38 -7.36 -16.99 9.78
N PRO A 39 -6.17 -16.36 9.88
CA PRO A 39 -5.04 -16.73 9.03
C PRO A 39 -4.68 -18.21 9.17
N THR A 40 -4.30 -18.83 8.07
CA THR A 40 -3.92 -20.24 8.03
C THR A 40 -2.54 -20.52 8.65
N ARG A 41 -1.79 -19.47 8.99
CA ARG A 41 -0.45 -19.52 9.57
C ARG A 41 -0.29 -18.45 10.63
N ASP A 42 0.58 -18.71 11.62
CA ASP A 42 0.90 -17.75 12.67
C ASP A 42 1.80 -16.62 12.17
N THR A 43 2.68 -16.91 11.20
CA THR A 43 3.52 -15.90 10.56
C THR A 43 2.72 -15.18 9.48
N VAL A 44 2.50 -13.89 9.68
CA VAL A 44 1.76 -13.04 8.74
C VAL A 44 2.53 -11.76 8.43
N ALA A 45 2.36 -11.26 7.21
CA ALA A 45 2.58 -9.85 6.90
C ALA A 45 1.24 -9.12 6.98
N TRP A 46 1.23 -7.93 7.55
CA TRP A 46 0.09 -7.03 7.44
C TRP A 46 0.36 -6.03 6.32
N ILE A 47 -0.63 -5.84 5.47
CA ILE A 47 -0.60 -4.81 4.43
C ILE A 47 -1.59 -3.74 4.82
N ALA A 48 -1.07 -2.62 5.32
CA ALA A 48 -1.88 -1.48 5.74
C ALA A 48 -2.27 -0.62 4.54
N ASN A 49 -3.53 -0.15 4.53
CA ASN A 49 -4.06 0.74 3.51
C ASN A 49 -4.45 2.08 4.15
N TYR A 50 -3.70 3.13 3.86
CA TYR A 50 -3.92 4.50 4.33
C TYR A 50 -4.72 5.35 3.33
N GLY A 51 -5.57 4.72 2.52
CA GLY A 51 -6.40 5.37 1.51
C GLY A 51 -5.68 5.50 0.16
N TRP A 52 -4.62 6.27 0.07
CA TRP A 52 -3.83 6.46 -1.16
C TRP A 52 -2.47 5.72 -1.15
N HIS A 53 -2.04 5.20 0.00
CA HIS A 53 -0.73 4.62 0.27
C HIS A 53 -0.86 3.27 0.97
N THR A 54 0.00 2.31 0.63
CA THR A 54 0.09 1.03 1.32
C THR A 54 1.47 0.79 1.90
N GLU A 55 1.55 0.03 3.00
CA GLU A 55 2.79 -0.37 3.66
C GLU A 55 2.77 -1.85 4.03
N ILE A 56 3.97 -2.43 4.10
CA ILE A 56 4.20 -3.80 4.56
C ILE A 56 4.63 -3.75 6.02
N ILE A 57 3.94 -4.49 6.88
CA ILE A 57 4.25 -4.56 8.30
C ILE A 57 4.63 -6.00 8.65
N LEU A 58 5.74 -6.17 9.34
CA LEU A 58 6.20 -7.46 9.87
C LEU A 58 6.34 -7.40 11.38
N ALA A 59 6.05 -8.51 12.07
CA ALA A 59 6.34 -8.63 13.49
C ALA A 59 7.83 -8.37 13.75
N ALA A 60 8.18 -7.59 14.76
CA ALA A 60 9.57 -7.29 15.09
C ALA A 60 10.35 -8.57 15.39
N SER A 61 9.73 -9.56 16.04
CA SER A 61 10.33 -10.87 16.32
C SER A 61 10.65 -11.67 15.07
N ALA A 62 9.94 -11.44 13.95
CA ALA A 62 10.16 -12.15 12.69
C ALA A 62 11.30 -11.58 11.85
N LEU A 63 11.76 -10.34 12.13
CA LEU A 63 12.82 -9.71 11.35
C LEU A 63 14.16 -10.43 11.59
N THR A 64 14.86 -10.77 10.51
CA THR A 64 16.15 -11.46 10.55
C THR A 64 17.18 -10.79 9.64
N GLY A 65 18.43 -11.25 9.68
CA GLY A 65 19.50 -10.73 8.83
C GLY A 65 19.64 -9.21 8.92
N PRO A 66 19.79 -8.51 7.79
CA PRO A 66 19.97 -7.06 7.80
C PRO A 66 18.79 -6.28 8.37
N LEU A 67 17.57 -6.85 8.39
CA LEU A 67 16.40 -6.19 8.97
C LEU A 67 16.32 -6.31 10.49
N ALA A 68 17.12 -7.19 11.12
CA ALA A 68 17.16 -7.32 12.58
C ALA A 68 17.55 -6.01 13.29
N GLN A 69 18.28 -5.12 12.62
CA GLN A 69 18.67 -3.81 13.15
C GLN A 69 17.46 -2.89 13.43
N PHE A 70 16.31 -3.15 12.81
CA PHE A 70 15.07 -2.38 13.05
C PHE A 70 14.30 -2.85 14.29
N ARG A 71 14.75 -3.89 14.97
CA ARG A 71 14.21 -4.32 16.26
C ARG A 71 14.62 -3.34 17.35
N SER A 72 13.76 -2.41 17.68
CA SER A 72 13.97 -1.53 18.83
C SER A 72 13.40 -2.16 20.10
N PRO A 73 13.93 -1.84 21.30
CA PRO A 73 13.32 -2.25 22.55
C PRO A 73 11.84 -1.86 22.62
N GLY A 74 10.98 -2.81 22.94
CA GLY A 74 9.54 -2.62 23.01
C GLY A 74 8.82 -2.55 21.64
N ALA A 75 9.52 -2.81 20.52
CA ALA A 75 8.89 -2.95 19.22
C ALA A 75 8.07 -4.24 19.15
N THR A 76 6.79 -4.11 18.76
CA THR A 76 5.93 -5.27 18.44
C THR A 76 5.98 -5.61 16.96
N ALA A 77 6.09 -4.57 16.10
CA ALA A 77 6.20 -4.71 14.66
C ALA A 77 7.00 -3.56 14.06
N VAL A 78 7.37 -3.69 12.79
CA VAL A 78 7.98 -2.62 11.99
C VAL A 78 7.19 -2.49 10.68
N SER A 79 6.77 -1.26 10.37
CA SER A 79 6.13 -0.90 9.12
C SER A 79 7.17 -0.38 8.13
N PHE A 80 7.11 -0.88 6.89
CA PHE A 80 7.97 -0.46 5.79
C PHE A 80 7.11 0.14 4.69
N GLY A 81 7.38 1.40 4.35
CA GLY A 81 6.74 2.13 3.27
C GLY A 81 7.76 2.66 2.28
N PHE A 82 7.38 2.78 1.02
CA PHE A 82 8.20 3.34 -0.05
C PHE A 82 7.52 4.61 -0.58
N GLY A 83 8.30 5.63 -0.89
CA GLY A 83 7.74 6.84 -1.47
C GLY A 83 8.80 7.83 -1.94
N LYS A 84 8.36 8.89 -2.62
CA LYS A 84 9.22 9.98 -3.02
C LYS A 84 9.74 10.70 -1.78
N LEU A 85 11.04 10.94 -1.69
CA LEU A 85 11.68 11.51 -0.50
C LEU A 85 11.04 12.85 -0.10
N ASP A 86 10.92 13.78 -1.06
CA ASP A 86 10.36 15.12 -0.79
C ASP A 86 8.90 15.06 -0.29
N PHE A 87 8.13 14.06 -0.77
CA PHE A 87 6.73 13.88 -0.38
C PHE A 87 6.58 13.22 0.99
N MET A 88 7.46 12.27 1.30
CA MET A 88 7.40 11.50 2.55
C MET A 88 7.92 12.26 3.77
N THR A 89 8.67 13.34 3.55
CA THR A 89 9.35 14.10 4.63
C THR A 89 8.68 15.42 4.96
N VAL A 90 7.66 15.87 4.19
CA VAL A 90 6.92 17.09 4.52
C VAL A 90 5.95 16.87 5.68
N SER A 91 5.80 17.89 6.52
CA SER A 91 4.91 17.84 7.69
C SER A 91 3.43 18.05 7.36
N SER A 92 3.12 18.63 6.20
CA SER A 92 1.74 18.83 5.71
C SER A 92 1.73 18.79 4.19
N LEU A 93 0.75 18.06 3.62
CA LEU A 93 0.59 17.94 2.18
C LEU A 93 -0.34 19.04 1.66
N GLY A 94 0.15 19.84 0.70
CA GLY A 94 -0.64 20.77 -0.09
C GLY A 94 -0.93 20.24 -1.50
N VAL A 95 -1.83 20.91 -2.23
CA VAL A 95 -2.18 20.53 -3.61
C VAL A 95 -0.94 20.48 -4.53
N GLY A 96 0.02 21.38 -4.33
CA GLY A 96 1.28 21.42 -5.09
C GLY A 96 2.17 20.19 -4.86
N ASP A 97 2.07 19.55 -3.70
CA ASP A 97 2.88 18.38 -3.38
C ASP A 97 2.38 17.13 -4.12
N PHE A 98 1.06 17.02 -4.35
CA PHE A 98 0.50 15.96 -5.20
C PHE A 98 1.04 16.05 -6.63
N VAL A 99 1.12 17.27 -7.20
CA VAL A 99 1.71 17.47 -8.54
C VAL A 99 3.20 17.10 -8.53
N ARG A 100 3.95 17.52 -7.51
CA ARG A 100 5.36 17.11 -7.36
C ARG A 100 5.52 15.61 -7.16
N GLY A 101 4.56 14.96 -6.51
CA GLY A 101 4.51 13.51 -6.33
C GLY A 101 4.46 12.72 -7.65
N THR A 102 3.99 13.33 -8.77
CA THR A 102 3.97 12.69 -10.08
C THR A 102 5.32 12.77 -10.82
N ILE A 103 6.22 13.66 -10.43
CA ILE A 103 7.52 13.84 -11.08
C ILE A 103 8.48 12.76 -10.56
N PRO A 104 9.17 12.01 -11.43
CA PRO A 104 10.18 11.06 -11.01
C PRO A 104 11.29 11.71 -10.16
N GLY A 105 11.81 10.97 -9.18
CA GLY A 105 12.85 11.51 -8.32
C GLY A 105 13.39 10.50 -7.31
N PRO A 106 14.29 10.93 -6.43
CA PRO A 106 14.82 10.10 -5.35
C PRO A 106 13.69 9.55 -4.47
N ALA A 107 13.79 8.28 -4.12
CA ALA A 107 12.86 7.62 -3.22
C ALA A 107 13.49 7.31 -1.88
N THR A 108 12.63 7.04 -0.91
CA THR A 108 13.00 6.60 0.42
C THR A 108 12.19 5.38 0.83
N VAL A 109 12.82 4.53 1.62
CA VAL A 109 12.14 3.50 2.42
C VAL A 109 11.96 4.07 3.82
N ARG A 110 10.71 4.26 4.23
CA ARG A 110 10.35 4.61 5.60
C ARG A 110 10.26 3.35 6.43
N ALA A 111 10.95 3.29 7.56
CA ALA A 111 10.76 2.29 8.58
C ALA A 111 10.19 2.92 9.84
N VAL A 112 9.05 2.37 10.33
CA VAL A 112 8.37 2.85 11.53
C VAL A 112 8.28 1.74 12.54
N THR A 113 8.84 1.96 13.73
CA THR A 113 8.68 1.06 14.87
C THR A 113 7.29 1.20 15.45
N LEU A 114 6.54 0.11 15.49
CA LEU A 114 5.21 0.04 16.11
C LEU A 114 5.34 -0.61 17.48
N ARG A 115 4.82 0.07 18.51
CA ARG A 115 4.87 -0.41 19.91
C ARG A 115 3.60 -1.14 20.34
N VAL A 116 2.56 -1.05 19.52
CA VAL A 116 1.30 -1.79 19.65
C VAL A 116 1.15 -2.67 18.43
N ALA A 117 0.71 -3.91 18.63
CA ALA A 117 0.55 -4.85 17.53
C ALA A 117 -0.53 -4.38 16.52
N PRO A 118 -0.33 -4.62 15.21
CA PRO A 118 -1.41 -4.45 14.24
C PRO A 118 -2.62 -5.36 14.56
N PRO A 119 -3.86 -4.95 14.26
CA PRO A 119 -4.24 -3.74 13.52
C PRO A 119 -4.36 -2.46 14.38
N LEU A 120 -4.33 -2.59 15.71
CA LEU A 120 -4.61 -1.49 16.64
C LEU A 120 -3.64 -0.31 16.52
N SER A 121 -2.42 -0.58 16.01
CA SER A 121 -1.37 0.45 15.90
C SER A 121 -1.62 1.49 14.82
N THR A 122 -2.47 1.21 13.83
CA THR A 122 -2.62 2.08 12.65
C THR A 122 -4.00 2.69 12.49
N GLY A 123 -5.05 2.04 13.02
CA GLY A 123 -6.44 2.46 12.83
C GLY A 123 -6.91 2.42 11.36
N SER A 124 -6.15 1.78 10.47
CA SER A 124 -6.42 1.71 9.03
C SER A 124 -6.80 0.30 8.61
N PRO A 125 -7.62 0.12 7.56
CA PRO A 125 -7.91 -1.19 7.01
C PRO A 125 -6.64 -1.94 6.63
N MET A 126 -6.56 -3.22 6.99
CA MET A 126 -5.41 -4.06 6.70
C MET A 126 -5.81 -5.41 6.11
N ALA A 127 -4.89 -5.97 5.31
CA ALA A 127 -4.89 -7.37 4.97
C ALA A 127 -3.87 -8.13 5.82
N ARG A 128 -4.21 -9.35 6.26
CA ARG A 128 -3.28 -10.31 6.86
C ARG A 128 -2.96 -11.37 5.82
N LEU A 129 -1.73 -11.37 5.35
CA LEU A 129 -1.21 -12.34 4.40
C LEU A 129 -0.42 -13.40 5.17
N PRO A 130 -0.87 -14.67 5.20
CA PRO A 130 -0.11 -15.75 5.81
C PRO A 130 1.14 -16.06 4.99
N LEU A 131 2.30 -16.16 5.64
CA LEU A 131 3.58 -16.42 4.99
C LEU A 131 4.13 -17.79 5.35
N THR A 132 4.75 -18.46 4.39
CA THR A 132 5.69 -19.56 4.65
C THR A 132 7.04 -18.98 5.07
N ASP A 133 7.92 -19.80 5.63
CA ASP A 133 9.29 -19.37 5.96
C ASP A 133 10.03 -18.87 4.72
N SER A 134 9.85 -19.53 3.57
CA SER A 134 10.45 -19.13 2.29
C SER A 134 9.89 -17.80 1.78
N SER A 135 8.57 -17.60 1.87
CA SER A 135 7.93 -16.33 1.50
C SER A 135 8.38 -15.20 2.41
N LEU A 136 8.45 -15.44 3.73
CA LEU A 136 8.97 -14.46 4.70
C LEU A 136 10.43 -14.08 4.38
N ALA A 137 11.29 -15.08 4.15
CA ALA A 137 12.69 -14.82 3.79
C ALA A 137 12.83 -14.02 2.50
N THR A 138 11.99 -14.31 1.50
CA THR A 138 11.96 -13.58 0.23
C THR A 138 11.48 -12.14 0.43
N LEU A 139 10.42 -11.93 1.20
CA LEU A 139 9.91 -10.59 1.52
C LEU A 139 10.95 -9.77 2.29
N GLN A 140 11.61 -10.37 3.29
CA GLN A 140 12.66 -9.68 4.05
C GLN A 140 13.86 -9.31 3.16
N ARG A 141 14.25 -10.16 2.22
CA ARG A 141 15.28 -9.84 1.23
C ARG A 141 14.87 -8.66 0.37
N PHE A 142 13.65 -8.67 -0.16
CA PHE A 142 13.10 -7.54 -0.93
C PHE A 142 13.15 -6.23 -0.14
N LEU A 143 12.70 -6.23 1.12
CA LEU A 143 12.72 -5.05 1.99
C LEU A 143 14.16 -4.57 2.27
N SER A 144 15.08 -5.49 2.52
CA SER A 144 16.50 -5.18 2.76
C SER A 144 17.16 -4.59 1.52
N ASP A 145 16.91 -5.18 0.34
CA ASP A 145 17.52 -4.78 -0.95
C ASP A 145 16.95 -3.43 -1.44
N ALA A 146 15.77 -3.05 -0.98
CA ALA A 146 15.18 -1.75 -1.27
C ALA A 146 15.91 -0.58 -0.56
N ILE A 147 16.69 -0.86 0.48
CA ILE A 147 17.43 0.13 1.26
C ILE A 147 18.86 0.24 0.73
N ALA A 148 19.24 1.43 0.27
CA ALA A 148 20.61 1.70 -0.18
C ALA A 148 21.59 1.67 1.00
N ARG A 149 22.78 1.13 0.74
CA ARG A 149 23.84 0.98 1.74
C ARG A 149 25.11 1.71 1.30
N GLY A 150 25.82 2.23 2.30
CA GLY A 150 27.13 2.83 2.12
C GLY A 150 28.23 1.77 1.89
N PRO A 151 29.47 2.23 1.66
CA PRO A 151 30.64 1.34 1.49
C PRO A 151 30.92 0.47 2.71
N ASP A 152 30.47 0.89 3.90
CA ASP A 152 30.56 0.18 5.19
C ASP A 152 29.46 -0.88 5.37
N GLY A 153 28.52 -0.97 4.41
CA GLY A 153 27.35 -1.85 4.48
C GLY A 153 26.18 -1.29 5.30
N GLU A 154 26.33 -0.11 5.92
CA GLU A 154 25.27 0.50 6.72
C GLU A 154 24.20 1.17 5.85
N PRO A 155 22.91 1.15 6.28
CA PRO A 155 21.83 1.85 5.57
C PRO A 155 22.09 3.35 5.49
N ILE A 156 21.93 3.92 4.28
CA ILE A 156 22.06 5.36 4.07
C ILE A 156 20.81 6.07 4.59
N ILE A 157 20.96 6.88 5.62
CA ILE A 157 19.88 7.69 6.18
C ILE A 157 19.60 8.85 5.21
N ALA A 158 18.35 8.94 4.71
CA ALA A 158 17.90 10.01 3.82
C ALA A 158 17.32 11.18 4.60
N ALA A 159 16.62 10.92 5.72
CA ALA A 159 16.11 11.95 6.62
C ALA A 159 15.84 11.37 8.03
N VAL A 160 15.95 12.21 9.03
CA VAL A 160 15.65 11.88 10.43
C VAL A 160 14.53 12.81 10.90
N PRO A 161 13.29 12.32 11.02
CA PRO A 161 12.20 13.12 11.55
C PRO A 161 12.33 13.29 13.07
N PRO A 162 11.59 14.22 13.70
CA PRO A 162 11.59 14.40 15.15
C PRO A 162 11.11 13.16 15.91
N ASN A 163 10.27 12.33 15.30
CA ASN A 163 9.77 11.09 15.89
C ASN A 163 10.88 10.02 15.90
N ALA A 164 11.29 9.59 17.09
CA ALA A 164 12.33 8.60 17.27
C ALA A 164 12.00 7.20 16.71
N ASP A 165 10.72 6.88 16.57
CA ASP A 165 10.26 5.59 16.05
C ASP A 165 10.22 5.55 14.51
N THR A 166 10.51 6.65 13.83
CA THR A 166 10.51 6.73 12.36
C THR A 166 11.92 7.03 11.84
N ARG A 167 12.29 6.38 10.73
CA ARG A 167 13.52 6.66 9.96
C ARG A 167 13.21 6.58 8.47
N PHE A 168 13.89 7.42 7.70
CA PHE A 168 13.87 7.41 6.25
C PHE A 168 15.23 7.02 5.72
N TYR A 169 15.28 5.96 4.93
CA TYR A 169 16.51 5.46 4.31
C TYR A 169 16.46 5.72 2.82
N ALA A 170 17.60 6.04 2.20
CA ALA A 170 17.69 6.15 0.76
C ALA A 170 17.28 4.82 0.12
N ALA A 171 16.41 4.88 -0.90
CA ALA A 171 16.01 3.69 -1.63
C ALA A 171 16.98 3.39 -2.77
N THR A 172 17.14 2.11 -3.09
CA THR A 172 17.95 1.65 -4.23
C THR A 172 17.29 1.95 -5.57
N ARG A 173 15.98 2.19 -5.59
CA ARG A 173 15.19 2.51 -6.79
C ARG A 173 14.49 3.86 -6.61
N GLY A 174 14.42 4.65 -7.70
CA GLY A 174 13.71 5.93 -7.70
C GLY A 174 12.19 5.76 -7.75
N TYR A 175 11.47 6.81 -7.33
CA TYR A 175 10.03 6.93 -7.44
C TYR A 175 9.62 7.42 -8.83
N SER A 176 8.52 6.91 -9.37
CA SER A 176 7.90 7.40 -10.61
C SER A 176 6.40 7.14 -10.60
N VAL A 177 5.67 7.73 -11.56
CA VAL A 177 4.20 7.50 -11.71
C VAL A 177 3.83 6.05 -12.03
N VAL A 178 4.76 5.27 -12.58
CA VAL A 178 4.56 3.85 -12.89
C VAL A 178 5.19 2.93 -11.84
N TYR A 179 5.92 3.49 -10.87
CA TYR A 179 6.47 2.76 -9.73
C TYR A 179 6.32 3.59 -8.46
N THR A 180 5.16 3.46 -7.86
CA THR A 180 4.70 4.19 -6.68
C THR A 180 4.91 3.37 -5.40
N CYS A 181 4.47 3.90 -4.26
CA CYS A 181 4.39 3.13 -3.01
C CYS A 181 3.60 1.82 -3.16
N ASN A 182 2.49 1.88 -3.90
CA ASN A 182 1.60 0.74 -4.10
C ASN A 182 2.20 -0.28 -5.08
N SER A 183 2.88 0.18 -6.14
CA SER A 183 3.64 -0.69 -7.06
C SER A 183 4.77 -1.41 -6.33
N TRP A 184 5.44 -0.73 -5.39
CA TRP A 184 6.50 -1.33 -4.57
C TRP A 184 5.98 -2.42 -3.64
N VAL A 185 4.83 -2.19 -2.99
CA VAL A 185 4.19 -3.23 -2.18
C VAL A 185 3.78 -4.42 -3.06
N ALA A 186 3.16 -4.17 -4.21
CA ALA A 186 2.77 -5.22 -5.15
C ALA A 186 3.99 -6.03 -5.63
N ASP A 187 5.12 -5.39 -6.00
CA ASP A 187 6.38 -6.05 -6.38
C ASP A 187 6.91 -6.96 -5.24
N GLY A 188 6.88 -6.46 -3.99
CA GLY A 188 7.27 -7.26 -2.83
C GLY A 188 6.41 -8.50 -2.63
N LEU A 189 5.10 -8.38 -2.79
CA LEU A 189 4.15 -9.49 -2.65
C LEU A 189 4.26 -10.49 -3.81
N GLU A 190 4.40 -10.00 -5.04
CA GLU A 190 4.59 -10.87 -6.21
C GLU A 190 5.85 -11.74 -6.06
N ARG A 191 6.93 -11.21 -5.51
CA ARG A 191 8.16 -11.98 -5.22
C ARG A 191 7.95 -13.10 -4.21
N THR A 192 6.96 -12.98 -3.33
CA THR A 192 6.59 -14.06 -2.40
C THR A 192 5.76 -15.16 -3.04
N GLY A 193 5.39 -15.01 -4.30
CA GLY A 193 4.55 -15.93 -5.07
C GLY A 193 3.08 -15.55 -5.10
N GLU A 194 2.70 -14.39 -4.56
CA GLU A 194 1.31 -13.95 -4.57
C GLU A 194 0.93 -13.34 -5.93
N PRO A 195 -0.21 -13.75 -6.51
CA PRO A 195 -0.65 -13.24 -7.81
C PRO A 195 -1.15 -11.80 -7.66
N MET A 196 -0.31 -10.83 -8.05
CA MET A 196 -0.68 -9.42 -8.07
C MET A 196 -1.08 -9.00 -9.49
N ASP A 197 -2.02 -8.05 -9.60
CA ASP A 197 -2.40 -7.50 -10.90
C ASP A 197 -1.26 -6.69 -11.52
N PHE A 198 -1.20 -6.69 -12.85
CA PHE A 198 -0.21 -5.87 -13.57
C PHE A 198 -0.52 -4.37 -13.45
N GLY A 199 0.51 -3.57 -13.30
CA GLY A 199 0.39 -2.10 -13.35
C GLY A 199 -0.29 -1.45 -12.16
N ILE A 200 -0.23 -2.07 -10.98
CA ILE A 200 -0.78 -1.48 -9.75
C ILE A 200 -0.02 -0.19 -9.42
N VAL A 201 -0.73 0.95 -9.40
CA VAL A 201 -0.22 2.26 -8.96
C VAL A 201 -1.04 2.86 -7.82
N PHE A 202 -2.24 2.32 -7.52
CA PHE A 202 -3.14 2.77 -6.47
C PHE A 202 -3.34 1.70 -5.39
N SER A 203 -3.59 2.15 -4.17
CA SER A 203 -3.82 1.26 -3.01
C SER A 203 -4.99 0.28 -3.21
N GLY A 204 -6.05 0.73 -3.88
CA GLY A 204 -7.20 -0.11 -4.21
C GLY A 204 -6.83 -1.33 -5.06
N GLY A 205 -5.86 -1.21 -5.97
CA GLY A 205 -5.35 -2.32 -6.78
C GLY A 205 -4.63 -3.37 -5.92
N VAL A 206 -3.80 -2.93 -4.95
CA VAL A 206 -3.14 -3.83 -3.99
C VAL A 206 -4.19 -4.62 -3.20
N MET A 207 -5.16 -3.92 -2.60
CA MET A 207 -6.17 -4.54 -1.74
C MET A 207 -7.11 -5.47 -2.54
N ALA A 208 -7.47 -5.09 -3.77
CA ALA A 208 -8.29 -5.92 -4.65
C ALA A 208 -7.55 -7.20 -5.10
N SER A 209 -6.26 -7.12 -5.38
CA SER A 209 -5.44 -8.31 -5.68
C SER A 209 -5.38 -9.24 -4.47
N LEU A 210 -5.08 -8.69 -3.28
CA LEU A 210 -5.04 -9.48 -2.04
C LEU A 210 -6.37 -10.14 -1.69
N ALA A 211 -7.50 -9.50 -1.99
CA ALA A 211 -8.83 -10.07 -1.73
C ALA A 211 -9.13 -11.34 -2.57
N ARG A 212 -8.35 -11.61 -3.62
CA ARG A 212 -8.43 -12.82 -4.44
C ARG A 212 -7.42 -13.90 -4.01
N VAL A 213 -6.48 -13.58 -3.14
CA VAL A 213 -5.47 -14.53 -2.64
C VAL A 213 -6.09 -15.40 -1.56
N SER A 214 -5.97 -16.71 -1.72
CA SER A 214 -6.49 -17.67 -0.74
C SER A 214 -5.81 -17.52 0.62
N GLY A 215 -6.62 -17.49 1.68
CA GLY A 215 -6.13 -17.39 3.06
C GLY A 215 -5.78 -15.97 3.51
N VAL A 216 -5.86 -14.96 2.64
CA VAL A 216 -5.74 -13.56 3.05
C VAL A 216 -7.01 -13.08 3.73
N CYS A 217 -6.86 -12.49 4.91
CA CYS A 217 -7.95 -12.05 5.76
C CYS A 217 -7.95 -10.53 5.94
N ALA A 218 -9.14 -9.93 6.12
CA ALA A 218 -9.22 -8.60 6.71
C ALA A 218 -8.67 -8.64 8.15
N ALA A 219 -7.90 -7.62 8.53
CA ALA A 219 -7.52 -7.36 9.91
C ALA A 219 -8.33 -6.15 10.40
N ASN A 220 -9.19 -6.38 11.36
CA ASN A 220 -10.01 -5.38 12.02
C ASN A 220 -9.36 -4.93 13.32
#